data_145bcf57c405818bf6d15f5049c9c350
#
_entry.id   145bcf57c405818bf6d15f5049c9c350
#
_cell.length_a   1.000
_cell.length_b   1.000
_cell.length_c   1.000
_cell.angle_alpha   90.00
_cell.angle_beta   90.00
_cell.angle_gamma   90.00
#
_symmetry.space_group_name_H-M   'P 1'
#
loop_
_entity.id
_entity.type
_entity.pdbx_description
1 polymer ?
#
loop_
_entity_poly.entity_id
_entity_poly.type
_entity_poly.pdbx_seq_one_letter_code
_entity_poly.pdbx_strand_id
1 'polypeptide(L)'
;MFIGFDYGTANCSIAVSDAGTPRLLTLENGQRLLPSMICAPTREAISEWLYRHHQVPTPDSEGQALLQRALRFNREEDIDVTASSVQFGLTALQNYMVDPEEVWFVKSPKSFLGASGLKPQQIALFEDLVCAMMLHIRQQGESQLDQPIEQAVIGRPINFQGLGGDEANEQAQGILLRAAKRAGFRDVEFQFEPVAAGLDFEATLNKETRVLVVDIGGGTTDCSMLLMGPEWRKKADRRDSLLGHSGCRVGGNDLDIMLAFKTLMPLLGLGGSTQKGIALPALPWWNAVAINDVPAQSEFYSAACGKLLRDLVRDAQDPEQVAHLLKVWQQKLSYRLVRAAEESKIALSDQPVTSASLAFIAAQLQTETSAAQLEEAINQPLERILEQVHLALATCTTKPEVIYLTGGSARSPVLRAALQQALPDTPIASGDDFGSVTAGLARWAEILLRLKKTVAINGDRFCSNQKTSEIDIRRNTADKRIFHFAYRPRCYNILQVRTQLQPFGQLSVVIDFIVIF
;
A
#
# COMPACT_ATOMS: atom_id res chain seq x y z
N MET A 1 -15.40 -16.54 -6.13
CA MET A 1 -15.53 -15.33 -6.97
C MET A 1 -14.19 -14.65 -7.09
N PHE A 2 -13.91 -13.93 -8.19
CA PHE A 2 -12.66 -13.20 -8.41
C PHE A 2 -12.90 -11.70 -8.23
N ILE A 3 -12.17 -11.05 -7.34
CA ILE A 3 -12.35 -9.63 -7.02
C ILE A 3 -11.10 -8.82 -7.39
N GLY A 4 -11.27 -7.52 -7.59
CA GLY A 4 -10.19 -6.54 -7.50
C GLY A 4 -10.05 -6.08 -6.05
N PHE A 5 -8.84 -6.08 -5.53
CA PHE A 5 -8.55 -5.70 -4.16
C PHE A 5 -7.42 -4.67 -4.12
N ASP A 6 -7.77 -3.44 -3.84
CA ASP A 6 -6.80 -2.40 -3.50
C ASP A 6 -6.53 -2.45 -1.99
N TYR A 7 -5.40 -3.06 -1.62
CA TYR A 7 -4.85 -2.97 -0.27
C TYR A 7 -3.94 -1.75 -0.19
N GLY A 8 -4.56 -0.58 -0.06
CA GLY A 8 -3.88 0.71 -0.12
C GLY A 8 -3.21 1.13 1.19
N THR A 9 -2.29 2.10 1.09
CA THR A 9 -1.59 2.66 2.26
C THR A 9 -2.51 3.51 3.13
N ALA A 10 -3.37 4.32 2.52
CA ALA A 10 -4.32 5.17 3.25
C ALA A 10 -5.68 4.49 3.44
N ASN A 11 -6.19 3.86 2.40
CA ASN A 11 -7.49 3.19 2.39
C ASN A 11 -7.40 1.87 1.65
N CYS A 12 -8.22 0.92 2.05
CA CYS A 12 -8.46 -0.33 1.34
C CYS A 12 -9.84 -0.33 0.70
N SER A 13 -9.97 -1.01 -0.43
CA SER A 13 -11.26 -1.21 -1.10
C SER A 13 -11.28 -2.49 -1.94
N ILE A 14 -12.48 -3.02 -2.17
CA ILE A 14 -12.68 -4.19 -3.02
C ILE A 14 -13.81 -3.95 -4.02
N ALA A 15 -13.69 -4.53 -5.19
CA ALA A 15 -14.72 -4.46 -6.22
C ALA A 15 -14.88 -5.80 -6.94
N VAL A 16 -16.08 -6.01 -7.44
CA VAL A 16 -16.42 -7.07 -8.40
C VAL A 16 -16.66 -6.43 -9.76
N SER A 17 -16.38 -7.16 -10.84
CA SER A 17 -16.79 -6.75 -12.18
C SER A 17 -17.90 -7.66 -12.67
N ASP A 18 -18.97 -7.06 -13.16
CA ASP A 18 -20.09 -7.74 -13.81
C ASP A 18 -20.25 -7.20 -15.23
N ALA A 19 -20.04 -8.08 -16.20
CA ALA A 19 -20.11 -7.76 -17.63
C ALA A 19 -19.29 -6.50 -18.04
N GLY A 20 -18.13 -6.32 -17.44
CA GLY A 20 -17.23 -5.20 -17.71
C GLY A 20 -17.52 -3.93 -16.90
N THR A 21 -18.52 -3.97 -16.01
CA THR A 21 -18.87 -2.84 -15.14
C THR A 21 -18.39 -3.12 -13.71
N PRO A 22 -17.36 -2.40 -13.21
CA PRO A 22 -16.91 -2.56 -11.84
C PRO A 22 -17.92 -1.99 -10.85
N ARG A 23 -18.09 -2.69 -9.73
CA ARG A 23 -18.89 -2.26 -8.60
C ARG A 23 -18.10 -2.42 -7.32
N LEU A 24 -17.75 -1.29 -6.69
CA LEU A 24 -17.11 -1.28 -5.38
C LEU A 24 -18.10 -1.78 -4.32
N LEU A 25 -17.60 -2.60 -3.39
CA LEU A 25 -18.37 -3.08 -2.25
C LEU A 25 -18.24 -2.10 -1.08
N THR A 26 -19.25 -2.08 -0.22
CA THR A 26 -19.19 -1.29 1.02
C THR A 26 -18.45 -2.08 2.10
N LEU A 27 -17.59 -1.43 2.87
CA LEU A 27 -16.73 -2.08 3.85
C LEU A 27 -17.03 -1.67 5.30
N GLU A 28 -17.31 -0.39 5.53
CA GLU A 28 -17.57 0.11 6.88
C GLU A 28 -18.65 1.19 6.83
N ASN A 29 -19.70 1.06 7.65
CA ASN A 29 -20.76 2.08 7.81
C ASN A 29 -21.33 2.61 6.46
N GLY A 30 -21.48 1.72 5.46
CA GLY A 30 -21.94 2.10 4.12
C GLY A 30 -20.87 2.77 3.24
N GLN A 31 -19.66 2.96 3.73
CA GLN A 31 -18.54 3.51 2.97
C GLN A 31 -17.86 2.42 2.13
N ARG A 32 -17.42 2.80 0.93
CA ARG A 32 -16.70 1.90 0.00
C ARG A 32 -15.22 1.77 0.34
N LEU A 33 -14.68 2.69 1.13
CA LEU A 33 -13.31 2.73 1.57
C LEU A 33 -13.23 2.37 3.04
N LEU A 34 -12.27 1.52 3.39
CA LEU A 34 -11.88 1.24 4.76
C LEU A 34 -10.52 1.91 5.00
N PRO A 35 -10.40 2.88 5.89
CA PRO A 35 -9.09 3.42 6.26
C PRO A 35 -8.13 2.31 6.69
N SER A 36 -6.89 2.36 6.20
CA SER A 36 -5.85 1.35 6.48
C SER A 36 -5.33 1.53 7.90
N MET A 37 -6.19 1.24 8.87
CA MET A 37 -5.96 1.39 10.30
C MET A 37 -6.43 0.14 11.04
N ILE A 38 -5.68 -0.22 12.08
CA ILE A 38 -5.97 -1.34 12.97
C ILE A 38 -5.62 -0.96 14.39
N CYS A 39 -6.43 -1.34 15.36
CA CYS A 39 -6.07 -1.25 16.76
C CYS A 39 -6.46 -2.53 17.50
N ALA A 40 -5.76 -2.76 18.61
CA ALA A 40 -5.97 -3.85 19.53
C ALA A 40 -5.50 -3.42 20.94
N PRO A 41 -5.85 -4.13 22.02
CA PRO A 41 -5.31 -3.84 23.36
C PRO A 41 -3.77 -3.87 23.37
N THR A 42 -3.19 -4.85 22.70
CA THR A 42 -1.73 -5.00 22.51
C THR A 42 -1.43 -5.46 21.09
N ARG A 43 -0.18 -5.35 20.64
CA ARG A 43 0.23 -5.92 19.34
C ARG A 43 0.13 -7.45 19.34
N GLU A 44 0.36 -8.06 20.51
CA GLU A 44 0.28 -9.50 20.75
C GLU A 44 -1.15 -10.03 20.60
N ALA A 45 -2.13 -9.22 20.92
CA ALA A 45 -3.55 -9.57 20.79
C ALA A 45 -3.95 -9.91 19.35
N ILE A 46 -3.28 -9.35 18.34
CA ILE A 46 -3.60 -9.61 16.92
C ILE A 46 -3.28 -11.06 16.53
N SER A 47 -2.09 -11.55 16.89
CA SER A 47 -1.71 -12.95 16.58
C SER A 47 -2.62 -13.95 17.30
N GLU A 48 -2.98 -13.67 18.55
CA GLU A 48 -3.91 -14.49 19.32
C GLU A 48 -5.33 -14.45 18.76
N TRP A 49 -5.81 -13.27 18.33
CA TRP A 49 -7.12 -13.07 17.70
C TRP A 49 -7.25 -13.86 16.40
N LEU A 50 -6.26 -13.79 15.52
CA LEU A 50 -6.19 -14.59 14.28
C LEU A 50 -6.30 -16.08 14.58
N TYR A 51 -5.57 -16.56 15.57
CA TYR A 51 -5.53 -17.97 15.94
C TYR A 51 -6.82 -18.45 16.58
N ARG A 52 -7.28 -17.79 17.67
CA ARG A 52 -8.42 -18.26 18.48
C ARG A 52 -9.77 -18.02 17.84
N HIS A 53 -9.97 -16.85 17.25
CA HIS A 53 -11.29 -16.45 16.76
C HIS A 53 -11.50 -16.71 15.26
N HIS A 54 -10.41 -16.83 14.50
CA HIS A 54 -10.49 -17.05 13.05
C HIS A 54 -9.78 -18.33 12.58
N GLN A 55 -9.13 -19.07 13.46
CA GLN A 55 -8.45 -20.33 13.16
C GLN A 55 -7.43 -20.19 12.01
N VAL A 56 -6.83 -19.01 11.87
CA VAL A 56 -5.80 -18.73 10.87
C VAL A 56 -4.52 -19.45 11.26
N PRO A 57 -3.98 -20.33 10.39
CA PRO A 57 -2.74 -21.05 10.69
C PRO A 57 -1.53 -20.10 10.69
N THR A 58 -0.51 -20.44 11.49
CA THR A 58 0.79 -19.78 11.41
C THR A 58 1.50 -20.19 10.11
N PRO A 59 2.24 -19.26 9.44
CA PRO A 59 2.84 -19.57 8.15
C PRO A 59 4.04 -20.50 8.24
N ASP A 60 4.84 -20.37 9.31
CA ASP A 60 6.12 -21.04 9.51
C ASP A 60 6.52 -21.07 11.00
N SER A 61 7.76 -21.47 11.29
CA SER A 61 8.32 -21.51 12.63
C SER A 61 8.40 -20.16 13.32
N GLU A 62 8.68 -19.09 12.56
CA GLU A 62 8.74 -17.72 13.11
C GLU A 62 7.35 -17.21 13.49
N GLY A 63 6.34 -17.43 12.65
CA GLY A 63 4.94 -17.14 12.97
C GLY A 63 4.45 -17.94 14.17
N GLN A 64 4.86 -19.22 14.30
CA GLN A 64 4.54 -20.03 15.48
C GLN A 64 5.21 -19.49 16.74
N ALA A 65 6.48 -19.10 16.65
CA ALA A 65 7.20 -18.51 17.77
C ALA A 65 6.59 -17.15 18.19
N LEU A 66 6.14 -16.34 17.22
CA LEU A 66 5.41 -15.10 17.48
C LEU A 66 4.11 -15.38 18.24
N LEU A 67 3.29 -16.32 17.76
CA LEU A 67 2.03 -16.71 18.41
C LEU A 67 2.27 -17.22 19.86
N GLN A 68 3.25 -18.07 20.08
CA GLN A 68 3.54 -18.59 21.42
C GLN A 68 3.95 -17.47 22.39
N ARG A 69 4.72 -16.49 21.91
CA ARG A 69 5.05 -15.31 22.73
C ARG A 69 3.82 -14.44 23.00
N ALA A 70 2.97 -14.24 21.99
CA ALA A 70 1.73 -13.48 22.12
C ALA A 70 0.81 -14.09 23.17
N LEU A 71 0.54 -15.40 23.08
CA LEU A 71 -0.28 -16.13 24.05
C LEU A 71 0.27 -16.07 25.47
N ARG A 72 1.61 -16.09 25.64
CA ARG A 72 2.26 -15.96 26.95
C ARG A 72 2.10 -14.53 27.48
N PHE A 73 2.45 -13.53 26.68
CA PHE A 73 2.40 -12.12 27.05
C PHE A 73 0.99 -11.73 27.49
N ASN A 74 -0.04 -12.01 26.66
CA ASN A 74 -1.41 -11.64 26.98
C ASN A 74 -1.92 -12.31 28.26
N ARG A 75 -1.47 -13.54 28.56
CA ARG A 75 -1.77 -14.22 29.81
C ARG A 75 -1.06 -13.59 31.01
N GLU A 76 0.21 -13.21 30.86
CA GLU A 76 1.01 -12.59 31.94
C GLU A 76 0.49 -11.19 32.27
N GLU A 77 -0.01 -10.45 31.28
CA GLU A 77 -0.58 -9.10 31.42
C GLU A 77 -2.11 -9.12 31.66
N ASP A 78 -2.73 -10.28 31.86
CA ASP A 78 -4.17 -10.46 32.08
C ASP A 78 -5.05 -9.83 30.97
N ILE A 79 -4.58 -9.89 29.71
CA ILE A 79 -5.29 -9.39 28.53
C ILE A 79 -6.28 -10.45 28.04
N ASP A 80 -7.57 -10.16 28.11
CA ASP A 80 -8.63 -11.00 27.54
C ASP A 80 -8.85 -10.65 26.06
N VAL A 81 -8.42 -11.54 25.16
CA VAL A 81 -8.57 -11.37 23.72
C VAL A 81 -9.89 -11.98 23.26
N THR A 82 -10.87 -11.15 22.99
CA THR A 82 -12.19 -11.51 22.48
C THR A 82 -12.28 -11.35 20.96
N ALA A 83 -13.39 -11.79 20.36
CA ALA A 83 -13.64 -11.61 18.93
C ALA A 83 -13.68 -10.11 18.50
N SER A 84 -14.03 -9.21 19.42
CA SER A 84 -14.08 -7.77 19.19
C SER A 84 -12.83 -7.00 19.62
N SER A 85 -11.78 -7.69 20.08
CA SER A 85 -10.56 -7.03 20.56
C SER A 85 -9.75 -6.34 19.46
N VAL A 86 -9.88 -6.80 18.21
CA VAL A 86 -9.21 -6.17 17.05
C VAL A 86 -10.23 -5.36 16.26
N GLN A 87 -9.94 -4.07 16.08
CA GLN A 87 -10.81 -3.13 15.37
C GLN A 87 -10.10 -2.57 14.14
N PHE A 88 -10.86 -2.17 13.13
CA PHE A 88 -10.37 -1.73 11.83
C PHE A 88 -10.97 -0.38 11.45
N GLY A 89 -10.34 0.29 10.47
CA GLY A 89 -10.87 1.48 9.82
C GLY A 89 -11.17 2.63 10.78
N LEU A 90 -12.31 3.26 10.61
CA LEU A 90 -12.75 4.39 11.43
C LEU A 90 -13.01 3.97 12.88
N THR A 91 -13.47 2.76 13.10
CA THR A 91 -13.68 2.23 14.47
C THR A 91 -12.34 2.13 15.22
N ALA A 92 -11.27 1.65 14.57
CA ALA A 92 -9.93 1.64 15.15
C ALA A 92 -9.44 3.06 15.48
N LEU A 93 -9.66 4.01 14.57
CA LEU A 93 -9.31 5.41 14.81
C LEU A 93 -10.09 6.00 15.99
N GLN A 94 -11.40 5.75 16.07
CA GLN A 94 -12.24 6.24 17.17
C GLN A 94 -11.75 5.72 18.52
N ASN A 95 -11.43 4.43 18.64
CA ASN A 95 -10.90 3.86 19.88
C ASN A 95 -9.58 4.52 20.28
N TYR A 96 -8.66 4.69 19.33
CA TYR A 96 -7.40 5.40 19.59
C TYR A 96 -7.64 6.86 20.00
N MET A 97 -8.60 7.55 19.37
CA MET A 97 -8.89 8.95 19.69
C MET A 97 -9.51 9.12 21.09
N VAL A 98 -10.20 8.10 21.60
CA VAL A 98 -10.78 8.10 22.96
C VAL A 98 -9.69 7.86 24.00
N ASP A 99 -8.87 6.82 23.82
CA ASP A 99 -7.83 6.44 24.78
C ASP A 99 -6.56 5.94 24.08
N PRO A 100 -5.66 6.87 23.68
CA PRO A 100 -4.43 6.52 22.95
C PRO A 100 -3.42 5.71 23.79
N GLU A 101 -3.51 5.74 25.12
CA GLU A 101 -2.57 5.06 26.00
C GLU A 101 -2.92 3.58 26.17
N GLU A 102 -4.22 3.24 26.12
CA GLU A 102 -4.75 1.91 26.39
C GLU A 102 -4.86 1.02 25.14
N VAL A 103 -4.59 1.56 23.95
CA VAL A 103 -4.65 0.80 22.71
C VAL A 103 -3.35 0.83 21.93
N TRP A 104 -3.01 -0.31 21.35
CA TRP A 104 -1.98 -0.37 20.33
C TRP A 104 -2.62 -0.08 18.96
N PHE A 105 -2.18 0.99 18.31
CA PHE A 105 -2.75 1.49 17.06
C PHE A 105 -1.71 1.55 15.97
N VAL A 106 -2.07 1.13 14.76
CA VAL A 106 -1.24 1.22 13.56
C VAL A 106 -2.03 1.82 12.42
N LYS A 107 -1.49 2.89 11.82
CA LYS A 107 -1.95 3.45 10.55
C LYS A 107 -1.02 2.99 9.42
N SER A 108 -1.58 2.68 8.26
CA SER A 108 -0.85 2.38 7.03
C SER A 108 0.12 1.18 7.14
N PRO A 109 -0.32 -0.02 7.54
CA PRO A 109 0.56 -1.19 7.69
C PRO A 109 1.36 -1.52 6.43
N LYS A 110 0.82 -1.24 5.24
CA LYS A 110 1.49 -1.43 3.93
C LYS A 110 2.80 -0.67 3.84
N SER A 111 2.93 0.49 4.50
CA SER A 111 4.13 1.34 4.45
C SER A 111 5.38 0.67 5.00
N PHE A 112 5.24 -0.37 5.83
CA PHE A 112 6.36 -1.02 6.50
C PHE A 112 6.90 -2.25 5.75
N LEU A 113 6.16 -2.79 4.79
CA LEU A 113 6.40 -4.11 4.22
C LEU A 113 7.72 -4.22 3.44
N GLY A 114 8.14 -3.15 2.78
CA GLY A 114 9.40 -3.07 2.03
C GLY A 114 10.56 -2.46 2.83
N ALA A 115 10.43 -2.24 4.14
CA ALA A 115 11.51 -1.66 4.93
C ALA A 115 12.72 -2.61 4.97
N SER A 116 13.93 -2.04 4.79
CA SER A 116 15.18 -2.80 4.85
C SER A 116 15.55 -3.14 6.30
N GLY A 117 16.25 -4.26 6.48
CA GLY A 117 16.76 -4.67 7.80
C GLY A 117 15.70 -5.16 8.78
N LEU A 118 14.50 -5.50 8.32
CA LEU A 118 13.47 -6.10 9.16
C LEU A 118 13.94 -7.46 9.68
N LYS A 119 13.77 -7.67 10.98
CA LYS A 119 14.01 -8.97 11.61
C LYS A 119 12.86 -9.94 11.28
N PRO A 120 13.08 -11.27 11.24
CA PRO A 120 12.04 -12.26 10.95
C PRO A 120 10.78 -12.08 11.80
N GLN A 121 10.93 -11.72 13.06
CA GLN A 121 9.82 -11.46 13.98
C GLN A 121 8.99 -10.24 13.60
N GLN A 122 9.61 -9.20 13.03
CA GLN A 122 8.90 -8.01 12.55
C GLN A 122 8.14 -8.34 11.27
N ILE A 123 8.74 -9.14 10.38
CA ILE A 123 8.08 -9.64 9.16
C ILE A 123 6.84 -10.46 9.54
N ALA A 124 6.96 -11.39 10.50
CA ALA A 124 5.84 -12.19 10.98
C ALA A 124 4.71 -11.33 11.57
N LEU A 125 5.06 -10.30 12.35
CA LEU A 125 4.07 -9.35 12.88
C LEU A 125 3.37 -8.57 11.77
N PHE A 126 4.12 -8.05 10.79
CA PHE A 126 3.53 -7.32 9.67
C PHE A 126 2.64 -8.22 8.81
N GLU A 127 3.01 -9.49 8.65
CA GLU A 127 2.16 -10.47 7.98
C GLU A 127 0.85 -10.71 8.74
N ASP A 128 0.88 -10.81 10.08
CA ASP A 128 -0.33 -10.93 10.90
C ASP A 128 -1.24 -9.68 10.79
N LEU A 129 -0.65 -8.47 10.79
CA LEU A 129 -1.40 -7.22 10.60
C LEU A 129 -2.14 -7.19 9.25
N VAL A 130 -1.41 -7.49 8.18
CA VAL A 130 -1.96 -7.53 6.82
C VAL A 130 -3.02 -8.62 6.71
N CYS A 131 -2.75 -9.81 7.26
CA CYS A 131 -3.69 -10.92 7.28
C CYS A 131 -5.00 -10.56 8.00
N ALA A 132 -4.92 -9.92 9.17
CA ALA A 132 -6.10 -9.48 9.92
C ALA A 132 -6.95 -8.49 9.13
N MET A 133 -6.33 -7.49 8.51
CA MET A 133 -7.05 -6.53 7.66
C MET A 133 -7.67 -7.19 6.42
N MET A 134 -6.91 -8.03 5.71
CA MET A 134 -7.42 -8.72 4.51
C MET A 134 -8.56 -9.67 4.84
N LEU A 135 -8.47 -10.38 5.97
CA LEU A 135 -9.53 -11.26 6.47
C LEU A 135 -10.81 -10.48 6.77
N HIS A 136 -10.69 -9.36 7.50
CA HIS A 136 -11.82 -8.50 7.80
C HIS A 136 -12.50 -7.98 6.53
N ILE A 137 -11.72 -7.44 5.58
CA ILE A 137 -12.24 -6.90 4.32
C ILE A 137 -12.90 -7.99 3.48
N ARG A 138 -12.30 -9.18 3.42
CA ARG A 138 -12.87 -10.34 2.73
C ARG A 138 -14.23 -10.72 3.32
N GLN A 139 -14.34 -10.81 4.65
CA GLN A 139 -15.60 -11.14 5.34
C GLN A 139 -16.69 -10.09 5.09
N GLN A 140 -16.34 -8.79 5.07
CA GLN A 140 -17.30 -7.73 4.70
C GLN A 140 -17.81 -7.91 3.26
N GLY A 141 -16.91 -8.24 2.33
CA GLY A 141 -17.30 -8.50 0.94
C GLY A 141 -18.18 -9.75 0.79
N GLU A 142 -17.81 -10.85 1.45
CA GLU A 142 -18.58 -12.11 1.45
C GLU A 142 -19.99 -11.93 2.00
N SER A 143 -20.13 -11.14 3.07
CA SER A 143 -21.44 -10.81 3.66
C SER A 143 -22.37 -10.07 2.68
N GLN A 144 -21.84 -9.22 1.78
CA GLN A 144 -22.65 -8.51 0.79
C GLN A 144 -22.96 -9.34 -0.44
N LEU A 145 -22.05 -10.26 -0.80
CA LEU A 145 -22.20 -11.06 -2.02
C LEU A 145 -22.95 -12.37 -1.77
N ASP A 146 -23.12 -12.74 -0.50
CA ASP A 146 -23.67 -14.03 -0.06
C ASP A 146 -22.95 -15.23 -0.71
N GLN A 147 -21.64 -15.09 -0.91
CA GLN A 147 -20.79 -16.14 -1.48
C GLN A 147 -19.32 -15.96 -1.10
N PRO A 148 -18.52 -17.07 -1.05
CA PRO A 148 -17.13 -17.01 -0.68
C PRO A 148 -16.30 -16.27 -1.75
N ILE A 149 -15.33 -15.46 -1.26
CA ILE A 149 -14.33 -14.77 -2.07
C ILE A 149 -13.02 -15.53 -1.90
N GLU A 150 -12.63 -16.29 -2.92
CA GLU A 150 -11.41 -17.13 -2.88
C GLU A 150 -10.32 -16.65 -3.83
N GLN A 151 -10.61 -15.70 -4.70
CA GLN A 151 -9.69 -15.24 -5.74
C GLN A 151 -9.63 -13.73 -5.76
N ALA A 152 -8.41 -13.17 -5.85
CA ALA A 152 -8.21 -11.74 -5.87
C ALA A 152 -7.08 -11.32 -6.82
N VAL A 153 -7.30 -10.19 -7.50
CA VAL A 153 -6.20 -9.37 -8.05
C VAL A 153 -5.92 -8.28 -7.04
N ILE A 154 -4.72 -8.29 -6.49
CA ILE A 154 -4.29 -7.33 -5.47
C ILE A 154 -3.43 -6.25 -6.12
N GLY A 155 -3.74 -4.98 -5.83
CA GLY A 155 -2.94 -3.84 -6.25
C GLY A 155 -1.58 -3.80 -5.53
N ARG A 156 -0.52 -3.48 -6.29
CA ARG A 156 0.79 -3.20 -5.74
C ARG A 156 1.39 -1.95 -6.37
N PRO A 157 2.15 -1.13 -5.61
CA PRO A 157 2.93 -0.05 -6.20
C PRO A 157 4.05 -0.62 -7.07
N ILE A 158 4.63 0.20 -7.93
CA ILE A 158 5.84 -0.16 -8.68
C ILE A 158 6.97 -0.44 -7.69
N ASN A 159 7.16 0.46 -6.73
CA ASN A 159 8.15 0.32 -5.67
C ASN A 159 7.53 0.50 -4.28
N PHE A 160 7.68 -0.50 -3.41
CA PHE A 160 7.25 -0.39 -2.00
C PHE A 160 8.17 0.52 -1.17
N GLN A 161 9.46 0.59 -1.55
CA GLN A 161 10.46 1.44 -0.90
C GLN A 161 11.40 2.05 -1.95
N GLY A 162 11.75 3.32 -1.79
CA GLY A 162 12.58 4.04 -2.75
C GLY A 162 14.05 3.61 -2.79
N LEU A 163 14.57 2.98 -1.74
CA LEU A 163 15.98 2.59 -1.61
C LEU A 163 16.24 1.09 -1.60
N GLY A 164 15.21 0.27 -1.47
CA GLY A 164 15.35 -1.19 -1.28
C GLY A 164 15.41 -2.00 -2.57
N GLY A 165 15.13 -1.40 -3.72
CA GLY A 165 15.17 -2.08 -5.02
C GLY A 165 14.29 -3.34 -5.09
N ASP A 166 14.74 -4.32 -5.86
CA ASP A 166 14.00 -5.56 -6.11
C ASP A 166 13.79 -6.39 -4.83
N GLU A 167 14.78 -6.45 -3.94
CA GLU A 167 14.68 -7.22 -2.67
C GLU A 167 13.55 -6.69 -1.77
N ALA A 168 13.41 -5.38 -1.65
CA ALA A 168 12.33 -4.76 -0.88
C ALA A 168 10.95 -5.03 -1.51
N ASN A 169 10.88 -5.00 -2.84
CA ASN A 169 9.67 -5.33 -3.58
C ASN A 169 9.27 -6.79 -3.41
N GLU A 170 10.23 -7.71 -3.50
CA GLU A 170 10.02 -9.16 -3.29
C GLU A 170 9.57 -9.44 -1.86
N GLN A 171 10.23 -8.85 -0.85
CA GLN A 171 9.85 -8.97 0.55
C GLN A 171 8.40 -8.52 0.78
N ALA A 172 8.04 -7.32 0.35
CA ALA A 172 6.71 -6.76 0.54
C ALA A 172 5.63 -7.57 -0.18
N GLN A 173 5.87 -7.94 -1.45
CA GLN A 173 4.95 -8.78 -2.22
C GLN A 173 4.81 -10.17 -1.59
N GLY A 174 5.89 -10.74 -1.08
CA GLY A 174 5.89 -12.02 -0.37
C GLY A 174 5.02 -11.97 0.88
N ILE A 175 5.12 -10.92 1.69
CA ILE A 175 4.27 -10.70 2.88
C ILE A 175 2.80 -10.59 2.46
N LEU A 176 2.48 -9.76 1.46
CA LEU A 176 1.11 -9.62 0.96
C LEU A 176 0.51 -10.95 0.46
N LEU A 177 1.31 -11.72 -0.28
CA LEU A 177 0.86 -13.02 -0.81
C LEU A 177 0.57 -14.02 0.31
N ARG A 178 1.47 -14.17 1.30
CA ARG A 178 1.27 -15.08 2.42
C ARG A 178 0.09 -14.64 3.29
N ALA A 179 0.00 -13.35 3.59
CA ALA A 179 -1.12 -12.77 4.34
C ALA A 179 -2.47 -13.01 3.64
N ALA A 180 -2.55 -12.77 2.33
CA ALA A 180 -3.75 -13.02 1.53
C ALA A 180 -4.16 -14.50 1.54
N LYS A 181 -3.19 -15.41 1.38
CA LYS A 181 -3.48 -16.86 1.45
C LYS A 181 -3.99 -17.28 2.83
N ARG A 182 -3.38 -16.76 3.90
CA ARG A 182 -3.82 -17.01 5.28
C ARG A 182 -5.19 -16.41 5.56
N ALA A 183 -5.51 -15.25 4.96
CA ALA A 183 -6.84 -14.65 5.01
C ALA A 183 -7.89 -15.44 4.20
N GLY A 184 -7.50 -16.51 3.48
CA GLY A 184 -8.39 -17.44 2.80
C GLY A 184 -8.53 -17.24 1.29
N PHE A 185 -7.75 -16.36 0.68
CA PHE A 185 -7.65 -16.28 -0.78
C PHE A 185 -6.82 -17.45 -1.31
N ARG A 186 -7.39 -18.29 -2.17
CA ARG A 186 -6.71 -19.46 -2.76
C ARG A 186 -5.88 -19.09 -3.99
N ASP A 187 -6.38 -18.14 -4.78
CA ASP A 187 -5.76 -17.69 -6.02
C ASP A 187 -5.56 -16.18 -5.96
N VAL A 188 -4.28 -15.77 -6.01
CA VAL A 188 -3.87 -14.37 -5.83
C VAL A 188 -2.97 -13.98 -6.98
N GLU A 189 -3.35 -12.94 -7.70
CA GLU A 189 -2.56 -12.29 -8.73
C GLU A 189 -2.25 -10.86 -8.30
N PHE A 190 -1.15 -10.31 -8.81
CA PHE A 190 -0.80 -8.91 -8.55
C PHE A 190 -0.85 -8.10 -9.83
N GLN A 191 -1.32 -6.85 -9.71
CA GLN A 191 -1.26 -5.87 -10.78
C GLN A 191 -0.70 -4.56 -10.24
N PHE A 192 0.06 -3.84 -11.05
CA PHE A 192 0.53 -2.50 -10.71
C PHE A 192 -0.65 -1.53 -10.59
N GLU A 193 -0.70 -0.77 -9.50
CA GLU A 193 -1.77 0.19 -9.20
C GLU A 193 -1.97 1.23 -10.32
N PRO A 194 -0.92 1.86 -10.90
CA PRO A 194 -1.13 2.80 -12.00
C PRO A 194 -1.63 2.13 -13.29
N VAL A 195 -1.26 0.87 -13.54
CA VAL A 195 -1.81 0.11 -14.68
C VAL A 195 -3.28 -0.17 -14.44
N ALA A 196 -3.65 -0.59 -13.23
CA ALA A 196 -5.04 -0.83 -12.86
C ALA A 196 -5.89 0.45 -12.99
N ALA A 197 -5.42 1.57 -12.44
CA ALA A 197 -6.10 2.87 -12.59
C ALA A 197 -6.29 3.24 -14.07
N GLY A 198 -5.26 3.00 -14.88
CA GLY A 198 -5.32 3.21 -16.32
C GLY A 198 -6.37 2.35 -17.03
N LEU A 199 -6.60 1.10 -16.60
CA LEU A 199 -7.63 0.23 -17.19
C LEU A 199 -9.05 0.77 -16.99
N ASP A 200 -9.31 1.47 -15.90
CA ASP A 200 -10.60 2.12 -15.70
C ASP A 200 -10.77 3.32 -16.64
N PHE A 201 -9.75 4.18 -16.72
CA PHE A 201 -9.73 5.32 -17.62
C PHE A 201 -9.81 4.90 -19.10
N GLU A 202 -9.11 3.83 -19.50
CA GLU A 202 -9.10 3.29 -20.85
C GLU A 202 -10.51 2.97 -21.36
N ALA A 203 -11.42 2.57 -20.46
CA ALA A 203 -12.80 2.27 -20.81
C ALA A 203 -13.53 3.48 -21.43
N THR A 204 -13.08 4.70 -21.14
CA THR A 204 -13.65 5.96 -21.66
C THR A 204 -13.06 6.39 -23.00
N LEU A 205 -11.92 5.79 -23.42
CA LEU A 205 -11.22 6.18 -24.64
C LEU A 205 -11.86 5.57 -25.87
N ASN A 206 -11.98 6.33 -26.95
CA ASN A 206 -12.52 5.90 -28.25
C ASN A 206 -11.45 5.78 -29.34
N LYS A 207 -10.20 6.18 -29.08
CA LYS A 207 -9.03 6.05 -29.94
C LYS A 207 -7.81 5.63 -29.12
N GLU A 208 -6.76 5.19 -29.80
CA GLU A 208 -5.45 4.99 -29.15
C GLU A 208 -4.93 6.33 -28.64
N THR A 209 -4.48 6.34 -27.41
CA THR A 209 -4.06 7.56 -26.68
C THR A 209 -2.86 7.22 -25.79
N ARG A 210 -1.85 8.09 -25.77
CA ARG A 210 -0.74 8.03 -24.84
C ARG A 210 -1.13 8.71 -23.53
N VAL A 211 -1.28 7.92 -22.49
CA VAL A 211 -1.74 8.37 -21.18
C VAL A 211 -0.60 8.27 -20.18
N LEU A 212 -0.27 9.38 -19.54
CA LEU A 212 0.57 9.37 -18.35
C LEU A 212 -0.34 9.21 -17.13
N VAL A 213 -0.36 8.02 -16.55
CA VAL A 213 -1.04 7.78 -15.29
C VAL A 213 -0.12 8.21 -14.15
N VAL A 214 -0.62 9.09 -13.28
CA VAL A 214 0.05 9.54 -12.06
C VAL A 214 -0.84 9.17 -10.90
N ASP A 215 -0.44 8.16 -10.15
CA ASP A 215 -1.15 7.67 -8.97
C ASP A 215 -0.43 8.16 -7.70
N ILE A 216 -1.07 9.09 -6.97
CA ILE A 216 -0.55 9.64 -5.72
C ILE A 216 -1.37 9.08 -4.57
N GLY A 217 -0.93 7.92 -4.09
CA GLY A 217 -1.53 7.23 -2.96
C GLY A 217 -1.18 7.86 -1.61
N GLY A 218 -1.50 7.15 -0.52
CA GLY A 218 -1.17 7.60 0.83
C GLY A 218 0.31 7.54 1.16
N GLY A 219 1.06 6.58 0.61
CA GLY A 219 2.47 6.36 0.95
C GLY A 219 3.40 6.23 -0.26
N THR A 220 2.87 6.16 -1.47
CA THR A 220 3.64 6.03 -2.72
C THR A 220 3.10 6.96 -3.78
N THR A 221 3.98 7.32 -4.71
CA THR A 221 3.62 7.92 -5.99
C THR A 221 4.17 7.02 -7.08
N ASP A 222 3.30 6.58 -7.97
CA ASP A 222 3.61 5.71 -9.10
C ASP A 222 3.19 6.39 -10.41
N CYS A 223 4.12 6.45 -11.38
CA CYS A 223 3.92 7.05 -12.67
C CYS A 223 4.10 6.00 -13.77
N SER A 224 3.17 5.93 -14.71
CA SER A 224 3.27 5.02 -15.86
C SER A 224 2.80 5.69 -17.14
N MET A 225 3.64 5.66 -18.16
CA MET A 225 3.30 6.09 -19.51
C MET A 225 2.77 4.90 -20.29
N LEU A 226 1.52 4.94 -20.69
CA LEU A 226 0.80 3.81 -21.28
C LEU A 226 0.16 4.16 -22.63
N LEU A 227 0.18 3.20 -23.56
CA LEU A 227 -0.71 3.20 -24.72
C LEU A 227 -2.04 2.57 -24.34
N MET A 228 -3.12 3.30 -24.52
CA MET A 228 -4.46 2.89 -24.12
C MET A 228 -5.46 3.12 -25.25
N GLY A 229 -6.53 2.35 -25.28
CA GLY A 229 -7.61 2.52 -26.24
C GLY A 229 -8.33 1.22 -26.62
N PRO A 230 -9.30 1.27 -27.58
CA PRO A 230 -10.18 0.15 -27.89
C PRO A 230 -9.45 -1.13 -28.29
N GLU A 231 -8.32 -1.02 -29.01
CA GLU A 231 -7.56 -2.20 -29.43
C GLU A 231 -6.75 -2.82 -28.29
N TRP A 232 -6.28 -1.98 -27.36
CA TRP A 232 -5.57 -2.45 -26.18
C TRP A 232 -6.49 -3.18 -25.19
N ARG A 233 -7.75 -2.75 -25.05
CA ARG A 233 -8.74 -3.44 -24.22
C ARG A 233 -8.97 -4.90 -24.57
N LYS A 234 -8.73 -5.27 -25.82
CA LYS A 234 -8.88 -6.65 -26.34
C LYS A 234 -7.66 -7.52 -26.08
N LYS A 235 -6.50 -6.92 -25.75
CA LYS A 235 -5.25 -7.65 -25.58
C LYS A 235 -5.10 -8.15 -24.14
N ALA A 236 -4.80 -9.44 -23.99
CA ALA A 236 -4.45 -10.05 -22.71
C ALA A 236 -3.01 -9.71 -22.29
N ASP A 237 -2.07 -9.68 -23.24
CA ASP A 237 -0.71 -9.22 -23.02
C ASP A 237 -0.64 -7.71 -23.27
N ARG A 238 -0.28 -6.98 -22.23
CA ARG A 238 -0.23 -5.52 -22.21
C ARG A 238 1.19 -4.97 -22.05
N ARG A 239 2.21 -5.83 -22.08
CA ARG A 239 3.61 -5.41 -21.87
C ARG A 239 4.05 -4.32 -22.85
N ASP A 240 3.67 -4.44 -24.11
CA ASP A 240 4.01 -3.45 -25.13
C ASP A 240 3.25 -2.12 -24.99
N SER A 241 2.22 -2.08 -24.13
CA SER A 241 1.51 -0.83 -23.85
C SER A 241 2.23 0.04 -22.82
N LEU A 242 3.12 -0.53 -22.00
CA LEU A 242 3.89 0.20 -21.00
C LEU A 242 5.15 0.79 -21.65
N LEU A 243 5.15 2.09 -21.87
CA LEU A 243 6.24 2.81 -22.53
C LEU A 243 7.33 3.28 -21.57
N GLY A 244 6.96 3.56 -20.33
CA GLY A 244 7.86 3.98 -19.27
C GLY A 244 7.16 3.98 -17.93
N HIS A 245 7.92 3.84 -16.87
CA HIS A 245 7.38 3.85 -15.51
C HIS A 245 8.43 4.31 -14.51
N SER A 246 7.96 4.79 -13.37
CA SER A 246 8.76 5.12 -12.20
C SER A 246 7.88 5.11 -10.96
N GLY A 247 8.47 5.12 -9.79
CA GLY A 247 7.73 5.20 -8.54
C GLY A 247 8.64 5.48 -7.36
N CYS A 248 8.11 6.15 -6.34
CA CYS A 248 8.83 6.43 -5.10
C CYS A 248 7.90 6.28 -3.88
N ARG A 249 8.55 6.13 -2.71
CA ARG A 249 7.86 6.14 -1.41
C ARG A 249 7.67 7.57 -0.92
N VAL A 250 6.82 8.31 -1.61
CA VAL A 250 6.30 9.61 -1.18
C VAL A 250 4.83 9.64 -1.55
N GLY A 251 3.96 10.02 -0.63
CA GLY A 251 2.53 10.10 -0.86
C GLY A 251 1.84 11.06 0.10
N GLY A 252 0.53 10.98 0.18
CA GLY A 252 -0.29 11.87 1.00
C GLY A 252 0.12 11.96 2.47
N ASN A 253 0.56 10.84 3.07
CA ASN A 253 1.04 10.83 4.46
C ASN A 253 2.32 11.68 4.65
N ASP A 254 3.19 11.72 3.65
CA ASP A 254 4.41 12.54 3.71
C ASP A 254 4.06 14.03 3.66
N LEU A 255 3.02 14.39 2.89
CA LEU A 255 2.50 15.76 2.87
C LEU A 255 1.91 16.14 4.24
N ASP A 256 1.17 15.24 4.89
CA ASP A 256 0.60 15.45 6.23
C ASP A 256 1.69 15.62 7.29
N ILE A 257 2.72 14.78 7.25
CA ILE A 257 3.88 14.84 8.15
C ILE A 257 4.61 16.16 7.98
N MET A 258 4.89 16.58 6.75
CA MET A 258 5.59 17.84 6.48
C MET A 258 4.75 19.05 6.90
N LEU A 259 3.44 19.02 6.65
CA LEU A 259 2.54 20.06 7.12
C LEU A 259 2.53 20.14 8.66
N ALA A 260 2.37 18.99 9.35
CA ALA A 260 2.45 18.94 10.80
C ALA A 260 3.78 19.48 11.33
N PHE A 261 4.90 19.07 10.73
CA PHE A 261 6.23 19.50 11.14
C PHE A 261 6.44 21.01 10.99
N LYS A 262 5.98 21.59 9.87
CA LYS A 262 6.19 22.99 9.55
C LYS A 262 5.22 23.94 10.23
N THR A 263 3.97 23.53 10.45
CA THR A 263 2.91 24.42 10.95
C THR A 263 2.47 24.13 12.39
N LEU A 264 2.50 22.86 12.84
CA LEU A 264 2.04 22.51 14.18
C LEU A 264 3.19 22.40 15.19
N MET A 265 4.35 21.85 14.79
CA MET A 265 5.48 21.68 15.68
C MET A 265 6.09 22.98 16.24
N PRO A 266 6.05 24.14 15.54
CA PRO A 266 6.44 25.41 16.16
C PRO A 266 5.64 25.77 17.41
N LEU A 267 4.35 25.40 17.48
CA LEU A 267 3.53 25.59 18.68
C LEU A 267 3.96 24.73 19.88
N LEU A 268 4.73 23.68 19.60
CA LEU A 268 5.29 22.77 20.57
C LEU A 268 6.79 23.05 20.84
N GLY A 269 7.30 24.22 20.44
CA GLY A 269 8.65 24.70 20.72
C GLY A 269 9.71 24.34 19.68
N LEU A 270 9.34 23.80 18.47
CA LEU A 270 10.29 23.62 17.37
C LEU A 270 10.87 24.97 16.95
N GLY A 271 12.21 25.03 16.79
CA GLY A 271 12.93 26.27 16.45
C GLY A 271 13.20 27.16 17.66
N GLY A 272 12.76 26.79 18.86
CA GLY A 272 13.08 27.49 20.08
C GLY A 272 14.52 27.31 20.55
N SER A 273 14.87 27.94 21.66
CA SER A 273 16.19 27.89 22.25
C SER A 273 16.14 27.63 23.75
N THR A 274 17.27 27.22 24.32
CA THR A 274 17.47 27.16 25.77
C THR A 274 17.60 28.56 26.36
N GLN A 275 17.50 28.70 27.69
CA GLN A 275 17.76 29.93 28.43
C GLN A 275 19.17 30.48 28.17
N LYS A 276 20.09 29.64 27.70
CA LYS A 276 21.46 30.03 27.32
C LYS A 276 21.61 30.40 25.83
N GLY A 277 20.50 30.47 25.08
CA GLY A 277 20.50 30.80 23.65
C GLY A 277 20.97 29.69 22.73
N ILE A 278 21.06 28.42 23.21
CA ILE A 278 21.41 27.26 22.39
C ILE A 278 20.11 26.75 21.73
N ALA A 279 20.13 26.56 20.41
CA ALA A 279 18.97 26.02 19.68
C ALA A 279 18.56 24.64 20.19
N LEU A 280 17.26 24.41 20.31
CA LEU A 280 16.72 23.11 20.66
C LEU A 280 16.93 22.12 19.48
N PRO A 281 17.22 20.82 19.76
CA PRO A 281 17.40 19.82 18.72
C PRO A 281 16.08 19.55 18.00
N ALA A 282 16.04 19.59 16.66
CA ALA A 282 14.81 19.38 15.90
C ALA A 282 14.37 17.90 15.83
N LEU A 283 15.27 16.95 16.07
CA LEU A 283 15.04 15.52 15.88
C LEU A 283 13.86 14.96 16.70
N PRO A 284 13.67 15.29 17.99
CA PRO A 284 12.50 14.82 18.74
C PRO A 284 11.16 15.27 18.14
N TRP A 285 11.10 16.50 17.59
CA TRP A 285 9.90 17.03 16.93
C TRP A 285 9.62 16.31 15.60
N TRP A 286 10.68 16.02 14.83
CA TRP A 286 10.54 15.21 13.62
C TRP A 286 10.06 13.80 13.95
N ASN A 287 10.70 13.12 14.89
CA ASN A 287 10.33 11.77 15.28
C ASN A 287 8.89 11.68 15.81
N ALA A 288 8.37 12.73 16.43
CA ALA A 288 6.99 12.80 16.90
C ALA A 288 5.96 12.75 15.78
N VAL A 289 6.26 13.30 14.59
CA VAL A 289 5.32 13.33 13.45
C VAL A 289 5.63 12.28 12.38
N ALA A 290 6.81 11.68 12.37
CA ALA A 290 7.21 10.68 11.38
C ALA A 290 6.50 9.32 11.62
N ILE A 291 5.16 9.33 11.56
CA ILE A 291 4.31 8.17 11.91
C ILE A 291 4.41 7.01 10.91
N ASN A 292 4.99 7.22 9.74
CA ASN A 292 5.25 6.22 8.71
C ASN A 292 6.69 5.67 8.77
N ASP A 293 7.46 6.03 9.81
CA ASP A 293 8.83 5.58 10.05
C ASP A 293 8.92 4.87 11.42
N VAL A 294 9.04 3.54 11.39
CA VAL A 294 9.08 2.70 12.61
C VAL A 294 10.27 3.03 13.51
N PRO A 295 11.51 3.16 13.00
CA PRO A 295 12.65 3.64 13.79
C PRO A 295 12.40 4.97 14.49
N ALA A 296 11.92 5.98 13.76
CA ALA A 296 11.64 7.31 14.32
C ALA A 296 10.60 7.25 15.44
N GLN A 297 9.50 6.51 15.25
CA GLN A 297 8.46 6.33 16.27
C GLN A 297 8.99 5.55 17.49
N SER A 298 9.78 4.51 17.27
CA SER A 298 10.39 3.75 18.35
C SER A 298 11.37 4.61 19.17
N GLU A 299 12.16 5.46 18.51
CA GLU A 299 13.06 6.40 19.17
C GLU A 299 12.28 7.48 19.93
N PHE A 300 11.22 8.05 19.32
CA PHE A 300 10.40 9.07 19.98
C PHE A 300 9.80 8.53 21.28
N TYR A 301 9.22 7.33 21.28
CA TYR A 301 8.59 6.73 22.47
C TYR A 301 9.56 5.98 23.40
N SER A 302 10.87 6.11 23.17
CA SER A 302 11.87 5.52 24.05
C SER A 302 11.94 6.26 25.41
N ALA A 303 12.36 5.55 26.47
CA ALA A 303 12.61 6.15 27.77
C ALA A 303 13.71 7.23 27.73
N ALA A 304 14.69 7.07 26.81
CA ALA A 304 15.75 8.05 26.60
C ALA A 304 15.21 9.37 26.04
N CYS A 305 14.32 9.32 25.05
CA CYS A 305 13.66 10.51 24.53
C CYS A 305 12.78 11.18 25.59
N GLY A 306 12.01 10.41 26.36
CA GLY A 306 11.20 10.96 27.46
C GLY A 306 12.03 11.67 28.53
N LYS A 307 13.26 11.17 28.83
CA LYS A 307 14.19 11.87 29.71
C LYS A 307 14.70 13.17 29.06
N LEU A 308 15.12 13.11 27.79
CA LEU A 308 15.55 14.28 27.04
C LEU A 308 14.48 15.37 27.02
N LEU A 309 13.21 15.02 26.75
CA LEU A 309 12.13 16.00 26.71
C LEU A 309 11.91 16.68 28.07
N ARG A 310 12.00 15.96 29.18
CA ARG A 310 11.93 16.56 30.54
C ARG A 310 13.09 17.51 30.81
N ASP A 311 14.28 17.16 30.37
CA ASP A 311 15.45 18.03 30.49
C ASP A 311 15.30 19.29 29.61
N LEU A 312 14.79 19.15 28.38
CA LEU A 312 14.49 20.28 27.50
C LEU A 312 13.42 21.22 28.05
N VAL A 313 12.36 20.69 28.67
CA VAL A 313 11.32 21.53 29.35
C VAL A 313 11.97 22.39 30.42
N ARG A 314 12.89 21.83 31.23
CA ARG A 314 13.59 22.59 32.28
C ARG A 314 14.50 23.67 31.70
N ASP A 315 15.20 23.38 30.60
CA ASP A 315 16.26 24.21 30.08
C ASP A 315 15.78 25.21 28.99
N ALA A 316 14.57 25.04 28.44
CA ALA A 316 14.03 25.87 27.38
C ALA A 316 13.76 27.33 27.84
N GLN A 317 13.84 28.24 26.88
CA GLN A 317 13.45 29.64 27.07
C GLN A 317 11.92 29.75 27.22
N ASP A 318 11.17 28.90 26.48
CA ASP A 318 9.73 28.73 26.59
C ASP A 318 9.39 27.28 27.03
N PRO A 319 9.36 27.02 28.35
CA PRO A 319 9.09 25.68 28.88
C PRO A 319 7.70 25.14 28.56
N GLU A 320 6.69 26.02 28.44
CA GLU A 320 5.31 25.64 28.19
C GLU A 320 5.15 24.99 26.81
N GLN A 321 5.74 25.58 25.76
CA GLN A 321 5.72 25.01 24.43
C GLN A 321 6.36 23.61 24.38
N VAL A 322 7.54 23.45 25.01
CA VAL A 322 8.21 22.15 25.04
C VAL A 322 7.43 21.13 25.88
N ALA A 323 6.74 21.58 26.93
CA ALA A 323 5.86 20.71 27.72
C ALA A 323 4.69 20.14 26.88
N HIS A 324 4.23 20.86 25.85
CA HIS A 324 3.26 20.33 24.89
C HIS A 324 3.81 19.11 24.15
N LEU A 325 5.08 19.13 23.70
CA LEU A 325 5.71 17.97 23.07
C LEU A 325 5.90 16.82 24.06
N LEU A 326 6.27 17.12 25.31
CA LEU A 326 6.35 16.11 26.36
C LEU A 326 4.99 15.43 26.59
N LYS A 327 3.88 16.19 26.53
CA LYS A 327 2.53 15.64 26.62
C LYS A 327 2.19 14.73 25.44
N VAL A 328 2.63 15.10 24.21
CA VAL A 328 2.49 14.22 23.03
C VAL A 328 3.20 12.88 23.27
N TRP A 329 4.40 12.91 23.85
CA TRP A 329 5.14 11.70 24.21
C TRP A 329 4.42 10.88 25.29
N GLN A 330 3.98 11.52 26.37
CA GLN A 330 3.33 10.85 27.51
C GLN A 330 2.03 10.16 27.12
N GLN A 331 1.18 10.84 26.32
CA GLN A 331 -0.17 10.40 25.96
C GLN A 331 -0.25 9.79 24.55
N LYS A 332 0.88 9.42 23.95
CA LYS A 332 0.96 8.78 22.61
C LYS A 332 0.18 9.49 21.49
N LEU A 333 0.25 10.83 21.44
CA LEU A 333 -0.59 11.67 20.57
C LEU A 333 -0.05 11.89 19.15
N SER A 334 1.03 11.25 18.72
CA SER A 334 1.64 11.44 17.40
C SER A 334 0.64 11.32 16.22
N TYR A 335 -0.14 10.26 16.18
CA TYR A 335 -1.15 10.06 15.14
C TYR A 335 -2.25 11.12 15.19
N ARG A 336 -2.66 11.53 16.39
CA ARG A 336 -3.68 12.57 16.57
C ARG A 336 -3.19 13.93 16.08
N LEU A 337 -1.92 14.22 16.29
CA LEU A 337 -1.27 15.44 15.81
C LEU A 337 -1.19 15.46 14.26
N VAL A 338 -0.70 14.37 13.65
CA VAL A 338 -0.64 14.27 12.18
C VAL A 338 -2.04 14.23 11.56
N ARG A 339 -3.03 13.67 12.25
CA ARG A 339 -4.43 13.71 11.81
C ARG A 339 -4.98 15.14 11.71
N ALA A 340 -4.63 16.02 12.64
CA ALA A 340 -5.02 17.43 12.57
C ALA A 340 -4.42 18.13 11.32
N ALA A 341 -3.18 17.78 10.93
CA ALA A 341 -2.58 18.24 9.70
C ALA A 341 -3.25 17.65 8.45
N GLU A 342 -3.58 16.36 8.44
CA GLU A 342 -4.30 15.68 7.36
C GLU A 342 -5.67 16.37 7.13
N GLU A 343 -6.42 16.64 8.19
CA GLU A 343 -7.70 17.36 8.11
C GLU A 343 -7.54 18.78 7.56
N SER A 344 -6.48 19.47 7.97
CA SER A 344 -6.15 20.79 7.44
C SER A 344 -5.79 20.73 5.94
N LYS A 345 -4.97 19.77 5.51
CA LYS A 345 -4.64 19.55 4.10
C LYS A 345 -5.90 19.29 3.26
N ILE A 346 -6.81 18.45 3.75
CA ILE A 346 -8.07 18.13 3.06
C ILE A 346 -8.92 19.39 2.95
N ALA A 347 -9.09 20.16 4.03
CA ALA A 347 -9.87 21.39 4.03
C ALA A 347 -9.29 22.45 3.06
N LEU A 348 -7.96 22.55 2.95
CA LEU A 348 -7.28 23.45 2.02
C LEU A 348 -7.45 23.06 0.54
N SER A 349 -8.05 21.93 0.24
CA SER A 349 -8.46 21.61 -1.14
C SER A 349 -9.66 22.44 -1.61
N ASP A 350 -10.50 22.89 -0.67
CA ASP A 350 -11.76 23.58 -0.96
C ASP A 350 -11.77 25.04 -0.45
N GLN A 351 -10.84 25.43 0.41
CA GLN A 351 -10.78 26.75 1.04
C GLN A 351 -9.34 27.27 1.16
N PRO A 352 -9.11 28.60 1.10
CA PRO A 352 -7.75 29.18 1.09
C PRO A 352 -7.06 29.16 2.45
N VAL A 353 -7.82 29.06 3.56
CA VAL A 353 -7.33 29.07 4.95
C VAL A 353 -8.17 28.12 5.78
N THR A 354 -7.54 27.41 6.69
CA THR A 354 -8.20 26.54 7.68
C THR A 354 -7.57 26.70 9.05
N SER A 355 -8.30 26.30 10.10
CA SER A 355 -7.79 26.31 11.47
C SER A 355 -7.58 24.87 11.96
N ALA A 356 -6.38 24.57 12.45
CA ALA A 356 -6.04 23.30 13.09
C ALA A 356 -6.13 23.46 14.61
N SER A 357 -7.07 22.75 15.25
CA SER A 357 -7.20 22.74 16.70
C SER A 357 -6.36 21.62 17.31
N LEU A 358 -5.51 21.99 18.27
CA LEU A 358 -4.74 21.06 19.10
C LEU A 358 -5.26 21.07 20.57
N ALA A 359 -6.55 21.31 20.75
CA ALA A 359 -7.19 21.37 22.09
C ALA A 359 -6.97 20.10 22.92
N PHE A 360 -6.66 18.97 22.30
CA PHE A 360 -6.28 17.73 22.99
C PHE A 360 -4.90 17.81 23.67
N ILE A 361 -4.05 18.77 23.27
CA ILE A 361 -2.78 19.09 23.94
C ILE A 361 -3.00 20.18 24.98
N ALA A 362 -3.58 21.33 24.57
CA ALA A 362 -3.91 22.42 25.48
C ALA A 362 -5.17 23.16 24.97
N ALA A 363 -6.04 23.56 25.88
CA ALA A 363 -7.43 23.98 25.59
C ALA A 363 -7.59 25.09 24.52
N GLN A 364 -6.63 25.97 24.36
CA GLN A 364 -6.67 27.06 23.38
C GLN A 364 -5.58 26.93 22.29
N LEU A 365 -4.92 25.78 22.23
CA LEU A 365 -3.84 25.57 21.28
C LEU A 365 -4.43 25.32 19.87
N GLN A 366 -4.22 26.26 18.99
CA GLN A 366 -4.66 26.19 17.58
C GLN A 366 -3.78 27.07 16.70
N THR A 367 -3.80 26.82 15.40
CA THR A 367 -3.15 27.65 14.40
C THR A 367 -3.98 27.73 13.15
N GLU A 368 -3.86 28.83 12.41
CA GLU A 368 -4.37 28.94 11.06
C GLU A 368 -3.30 28.47 10.06
N THR A 369 -3.73 27.80 9.02
CA THR A 369 -2.88 27.36 7.92
C THR A 369 -3.50 27.78 6.61
N SER A 370 -2.72 28.42 5.77
CA SER A 370 -3.12 28.85 4.42
C SER A 370 -2.64 27.87 3.34
N ALA A 371 -3.24 27.93 2.15
CA ALA A 371 -2.78 27.17 0.98
C ALA A 371 -1.32 27.49 0.61
N ALA A 372 -0.86 28.73 0.78
CA ALA A 372 0.54 29.10 0.56
C ALA A 372 1.50 28.43 1.57
N GLN A 373 1.10 28.35 2.84
CA GLN A 373 1.89 27.62 3.85
C GLN A 373 1.90 26.11 3.60
N LEU A 374 0.81 25.54 3.10
CA LEU A 374 0.78 24.15 2.65
C LEU A 374 1.78 23.93 1.50
N GLU A 375 1.75 24.78 0.46
CA GLU A 375 2.66 24.71 -0.68
C GLU A 375 4.12 24.78 -0.24
N GLU A 376 4.48 25.74 0.62
CA GLU A 376 5.82 25.85 1.20
C GLU A 376 6.20 24.61 2.02
N ALA A 377 5.31 24.11 2.85
CA ALA A 377 5.55 22.97 3.70
C ALA A 377 5.84 21.70 2.90
N ILE A 378 5.10 21.47 1.82
CA ILE A 378 5.19 20.23 1.03
C ILE A 378 6.15 20.32 -0.16
N ASN A 379 6.91 21.41 -0.32
CA ASN A 379 7.77 21.62 -1.50
C ASN A 379 8.72 20.44 -1.74
N GLN A 380 9.40 19.94 -0.70
CA GLN A 380 10.34 18.84 -0.84
C GLN A 380 9.69 17.51 -1.30
N PRO A 381 8.61 17.01 -0.68
CA PRO A 381 7.92 15.84 -1.21
C PRO A 381 7.31 16.08 -2.59
N LEU A 382 6.84 17.30 -2.89
CA LEU A 382 6.33 17.66 -4.20
C LEU A 382 7.38 17.55 -5.31
N GLU A 383 8.59 18.06 -5.08
CA GLU A 383 9.72 17.92 -6.00
C GLU A 383 10.03 16.44 -6.29
N ARG A 384 10.01 15.59 -5.28
CA ARG A 384 10.22 14.14 -5.44
C ARG A 384 9.11 13.46 -6.26
N ILE A 385 7.87 13.92 -6.12
CA ILE A 385 6.74 13.46 -6.94
C ILE A 385 6.94 13.87 -8.41
N LEU A 386 7.31 15.12 -8.67
CA LEU A 386 7.57 15.62 -10.02
C LEU A 386 8.77 14.95 -10.69
N GLU A 387 9.79 14.60 -9.91
CA GLU A 387 10.92 13.80 -10.39
C GLU A 387 10.44 12.45 -10.96
N GLN A 388 9.46 11.79 -10.33
CA GLN A 388 8.92 10.53 -10.86
C GLN A 388 8.22 10.73 -12.21
N VAL A 389 7.50 11.84 -12.40
CA VAL A 389 6.93 12.19 -13.69
C VAL A 389 8.01 12.29 -14.77
N HIS A 390 9.09 12.99 -14.48
CA HIS A 390 10.22 13.12 -15.41
C HIS A 390 10.91 11.79 -15.70
N LEU A 391 11.12 10.96 -14.67
CA LEU A 391 11.73 9.64 -14.82
C LEU A 391 10.87 8.69 -15.68
N ALA A 392 9.56 8.67 -15.47
CA ALA A 392 8.64 7.87 -16.28
C ALA A 392 8.64 8.28 -17.76
N LEU A 393 8.87 9.56 -18.04
CA LEU A 393 8.92 10.09 -19.40
C LEU A 393 10.31 10.00 -20.04
N ALA A 394 11.38 9.82 -19.27
CA ALA A 394 12.77 9.84 -19.77
C ALA A 394 13.06 8.74 -20.78
N THR A 395 12.37 7.60 -20.68
CA THR A 395 12.50 6.48 -21.62
C THR A 395 11.57 6.58 -22.83
N CYS A 396 10.66 7.57 -22.84
CA CYS A 396 9.64 7.70 -23.86
C CYS A 396 10.11 8.60 -25.00
N THR A 397 9.91 8.17 -26.25
CA THR A 397 10.21 8.96 -27.46
C THR A 397 9.14 9.99 -27.79
N THR A 398 7.98 9.90 -27.17
CA THR A 398 6.80 10.72 -27.45
C THR A 398 6.19 11.29 -26.16
N LYS A 399 5.62 12.49 -26.25
CA LYS A 399 4.93 13.13 -25.12
C LYS A 399 3.57 12.48 -24.83
N PRO A 400 3.07 12.55 -23.59
CA PRO A 400 1.71 12.16 -23.26
C PRO A 400 0.68 13.09 -23.94
N GLU A 401 -0.45 12.54 -24.31
CA GLU A 401 -1.60 13.29 -24.82
C GLU A 401 -2.55 13.71 -23.70
N VAL A 402 -2.50 13.00 -22.57
CA VAL A 402 -3.28 13.29 -21.36
C VAL A 402 -2.56 12.78 -20.12
N ILE A 403 -2.65 13.51 -19.01
CA ILE A 403 -2.27 13.06 -17.69
C ILE A 403 -3.54 12.54 -17.02
N TYR A 404 -3.57 11.28 -16.63
CA TYR A 404 -4.62 10.72 -15.79
C TYR A 404 -4.16 10.71 -14.35
N LEU A 405 -4.69 11.64 -13.56
CA LEU A 405 -4.33 11.82 -12.16
C LEU A 405 -5.32 11.06 -11.26
N THR A 406 -4.81 10.21 -10.38
CA THR A 406 -5.58 9.36 -9.47
C THR A 406 -4.93 9.26 -8.09
N GLY A 407 -5.60 8.58 -7.16
CA GLY A 407 -5.21 8.49 -5.76
C GLY A 407 -5.79 9.61 -4.90
N GLY A 408 -5.84 9.39 -3.58
CA GLY A 408 -6.51 10.32 -2.66
C GLY A 408 -5.96 11.75 -2.67
N SER A 409 -4.69 11.92 -3.02
CA SER A 409 -4.03 13.23 -3.11
C SER A 409 -4.31 13.98 -4.44
N ALA A 410 -4.93 13.32 -5.42
CA ALA A 410 -5.23 13.89 -6.75
C ALA A 410 -6.14 15.14 -6.72
N ARG A 411 -6.90 15.31 -5.63
CA ARG A 411 -7.77 16.47 -5.43
C ARG A 411 -7.03 17.74 -5.04
N SER A 412 -5.78 17.63 -4.56
CA SER A 412 -5.02 18.79 -4.10
C SER A 412 -4.77 19.79 -5.23
N PRO A 413 -5.24 21.05 -5.11
CA PRO A 413 -4.98 22.09 -6.10
C PRO A 413 -3.48 22.35 -6.30
N VAL A 414 -2.69 22.26 -5.23
CA VAL A 414 -1.24 22.46 -5.26
C VAL A 414 -0.58 21.39 -6.13
N LEU A 415 -0.92 20.11 -5.95
CA LEU A 415 -0.39 19.02 -6.77
C LEU A 415 -0.80 19.17 -8.24
N ARG A 416 -2.04 19.51 -8.50
CA ARG A 416 -2.54 19.71 -9.88
C ARG A 416 -1.84 20.88 -10.58
N ALA A 417 -1.67 22.00 -9.87
CA ALA A 417 -0.95 23.17 -10.40
C ALA A 417 0.52 22.83 -10.71
N ALA A 418 1.20 22.10 -9.83
CA ALA A 418 2.59 21.69 -10.04
C ALA A 418 2.72 20.74 -11.24
N LEU A 419 1.83 19.76 -11.40
CA LEU A 419 1.82 18.86 -12.57
C LEU A 419 1.52 19.61 -13.87
N GLN A 420 0.56 20.55 -13.84
CA GLN A 420 0.25 21.38 -15.02
C GLN A 420 1.40 22.31 -15.38
N GLN A 421 2.16 22.80 -14.40
CA GLN A 421 3.35 23.60 -14.64
C GLN A 421 4.50 22.77 -15.24
N ALA A 422 4.67 21.53 -14.78
CA ALA A 422 5.67 20.60 -15.31
C ALA A 422 5.36 20.14 -16.75
N LEU A 423 4.07 20.01 -17.11
CA LEU A 423 3.60 19.57 -18.42
C LEU A 423 2.49 20.52 -18.93
N PRO A 424 2.84 21.77 -19.31
CA PRO A 424 1.86 22.83 -19.59
C PRO A 424 0.92 22.53 -20.75
N ASP A 425 1.41 21.79 -21.75
CA ASP A 425 0.65 21.47 -22.99
C ASP A 425 -0.23 20.22 -22.85
N THR A 426 -0.15 19.50 -21.71
CA THR A 426 -0.84 18.22 -21.52
C THR A 426 -2.03 18.38 -20.58
N PRO A 427 -3.26 18.13 -21.04
CA PRO A 427 -4.45 18.24 -20.18
C PRO A 427 -4.44 17.19 -19.07
N ILE A 428 -4.94 17.58 -17.88
CA ILE A 428 -5.14 16.70 -16.75
C ILE A 428 -6.58 16.21 -16.73
N ALA A 429 -6.77 14.89 -16.90
CA ALA A 429 -8.03 14.21 -16.66
C ALA A 429 -8.02 13.59 -15.25
N SER A 430 -9.18 13.51 -14.63
CA SER A 430 -9.40 12.82 -13.36
C SER A 430 -10.56 11.85 -13.50
N GLY A 431 -10.50 10.75 -12.76
CA GLY A 431 -11.59 9.81 -12.64
C GLY A 431 -12.17 9.79 -11.22
N ASP A 432 -12.55 8.61 -10.75
CA ASP A 432 -12.85 8.39 -9.34
C ASP A 432 -11.51 8.29 -8.58
N ASP A 433 -11.14 9.36 -7.88
CA ASP A 433 -9.85 9.51 -7.20
C ASP A 433 -9.54 8.36 -6.21
N PHE A 434 -10.58 7.70 -5.70
CA PHE A 434 -10.46 6.63 -4.71
C PHE A 434 -10.85 5.26 -5.24
N GLY A 435 -11.55 5.17 -6.36
CA GLY A 435 -12.11 3.93 -6.87
C GLY A 435 -11.46 3.41 -8.15
N SER A 436 -10.68 4.22 -8.88
CA SER A 436 -10.14 3.88 -10.20
C SER A 436 -9.19 2.67 -10.15
N VAL A 437 -8.29 2.60 -9.16
CA VAL A 437 -7.40 1.45 -8.98
C VAL A 437 -8.22 0.19 -8.74
N THR A 438 -9.14 0.23 -7.79
CA THR A 438 -9.98 -0.93 -7.43
C THR A 438 -10.87 -1.38 -8.58
N ALA A 439 -11.47 -0.43 -9.30
CA ALA A 439 -12.28 -0.69 -10.50
C ALA A 439 -11.44 -1.35 -11.59
N GLY A 440 -10.23 -0.85 -11.84
CA GLY A 440 -9.30 -1.44 -12.78
C GLY A 440 -8.83 -2.83 -12.40
N LEU A 441 -8.55 -3.07 -11.11
CA LEU A 441 -8.23 -4.41 -10.60
C LEU A 441 -9.39 -5.39 -10.80
N ALA A 442 -10.64 -4.96 -10.61
CA ALA A 442 -11.82 -5.78 -10.86
C ALA A 442 -12.00 -6.09 -12.36
N ARG A 443 -11.75 -5.11 -13.26
CA ARG A 443 -11.72 -5.35 -14.70
C ARG A 443 -10.64 -6.37 -15.09
N TRP A 444 -9.47 -6.24 -14.51
CA TRP A 444 -8.37 -7.19 -14.74
C TRP A 444 -8.73 -8.59 -14.24
N ALA A 445 -9.35 -8.70 -13.07
CA ALA A 445 -9.84 -9.97 -12.53
C ALA A 445 -10.84 -10.65 -13.49
N GLU A 446 -11.74 -9.90 -14.11
CA GLU A 446 -12.69 -10.42 -15.09
C GLU A 446 -11.98 -10.92 -16.37
N ILE A 447 -10.97 -10.18 -16.86
CA ILE A 447 -10.16 -10.61 -18.02
C ILE A 447 -9.47 -11.95 -17.70
N LEU A 448 -8.80 -12.06 -16.56
CA LEU A 448 -8.15 -13.30 -16.13
C LEU A 448 -9.13 -14.46 -16.00
N LEU A 449 -10.32 -14.22 -15.45
CA LEU A 449 -11.36 -15.24 -15.32
C LEU A 449 -11.83 -15.76 -16.70
N ARG A 450 -12.02 -14.86 -17.66
CA ARG A 450 -12.37 -15.21 -19.05
C ARG A 450 -11.27 -16.05 -19.69
N LEU A 451 -10.01 -15.67 -19.54
CA LEU A 451 -8.87 -16.42 -20.06
C LEU A 451 -8.76 -17.82 -19.45
N LYS A 452 -8.87 -17.94 -18.12
CA LYS A 452 -8.86 -19.24 -17.42
C LYS A 452 -10.00 -20.16 -17.90
N LYS A 453 -11.20 -19.61 -18.11
CA LYS A 453 -12.35 -20.36 -18.68
C LYS A 453 -12.09 -20.80 -20.12
N THR A 454 -11.52 -19.95 -20.95
CA THR A 454 -11.20 -20.28 -22.36
C THR A 454 -10.16 -21.40 -22.45
N VAL A 455 -9.12 -21.34 -21.61
CA VAL A 455 -8.09 -22.39 -21.52
C VAL A 455 -8.71 -23.70 -21.03
N ALA A 456 -9.58 -23.69 -20.03
CA ALA A 456 -10.25 -24.88 -19.53
C ALA A 456 -11.15 -25.53 -20.62
N ILE A 457 -11.96 -24.73 -21.32
CA ILE A 457 -12.86 -25.23 -22.39
C ILE A 457 -12.05 -25.81 -23.57
N ASN A 458 -10.96 -25.18 -23.97
CA ASN A 458 -10.08 -25.68 -25.02
C ASN A 458 -9.31 -26.92 -24.56
N GLY A 459 -8.85 -26.96 -23.32
CA GLY A 459 -8.23 -28.15 -22.72
C GLY A 459 -9.16 -29.36 -22.68
N ASP A 460 -10.42 -29.18 -22.29
CA ASP A 460 -11.41 -30.27 -22.28
C ASP A 460 -11.79 -30.75 -23.70
N ARG A 461 -11.83 -29.87 -24.70
CA ARG A 461 -12.01 -30.25 -26.10
C ARG A 461 -10.82 -31.03 -26.68
N PHE A 462 -9.59 -30.69 -26.22
CA PHE A 462 -8.38 -31.42 -26.62
C PHE A 462 -8.30 -32.82 -25.98
N CYS A 463 -8.70 -32.95 -24.69
CA CYS A 463 -8.72 -34.24 -24.00
C CYS A 463 -9.83 -35.20 -24.51
N SER A 464 -10.94 -34.66 -25.03
CA SER A 464 -12.02 -35.52 -25.56
C SER A 464 -11.71 -36.16 -26.93
N ASN A 465 -10.67 -35.72 -27.63
CA ASN A 465 -10.32 -36.16 -28.97
C ASN A 465 -9.06 -37.05 -29.08
N GLN A 466 -8.37 -37.38 -27.98
CA GLN A 466 -7.19 -38.24 -28.03
C GLN A 466 -7.34 -39.52 -27.18
N LYS A 467 -7.47 -40.66 -27.87
CA LYS A 467 -7.20 -41.99 -27.33
C LYS A 467 -5.70 -42.13 -27.06
N THR A 468 -5.38 -42.66 -25.89
CA THR A 468 -4.04 -42.98 -25.37
C THR A 468 -3.04 -43.48 -26.42
N SER A 469 -1.85 -42.84 -26.51
CA SER A 469 -0.66 -43.45 -27.07
C SER A 469 0.54 -43.22 -26.15
N GLU A 470 1.34 -44.28 -26.03
CA GLU A 470 2.55 -44.42 -25.20
C GLU A 470 3.63 -43.39 -25.55
N ILE A 471 4.43 -43.04 -24.54
CA ILE A 471 5.53 -42.07 -24.61
C ILE A 471 6.77 -42.77 -25.18
N ASP A 472 7.25 -42.33 -26.33
CA ASP A 472 8.51 -42.78 -26.92
C ASP A 472 9.62 -41.77 -26.54
N ILE A 473 10.63 -42.26 -25.83
CA ILE A 473 11.79 -41.47 -25.40
C ILE A 473 12.89 -41.65 -26.45
N ARG A 474 13.04 -40.69 -27.34
CA ARG A 474 14.20 -40.68 -28.26
C ARG A 474 15.30 -39.75 -27.76
N ARG A 475 16.47 -40.34 -27.52
CA ARG A 475 17.72 -39.59 -27.29
C ARG A 475 18.24 -39.07 -28.61
N ASN A 476 18.42 -37.79 -28.74
CA ASN A 476 19.13 -37.18 -29.83
C ASN A 476 20.48 -36.63 -29.32
N THR A 477 21.56 -37.22 -29.84
CA THR A 477 22.94 -36.90 -29.50
C THR A 477 23.47 -35.77 -30.34
N ALA A 478 23.31 -34.54 -29.88
CA ALA A 478 24.18 -33.40 -30.19
C ALA A 478 23.82 -32.22 -29.28
N ASP A 479 24.59 -32.02 -28.26
CA ASP A 479 24.88 -30.79 -27.48
C ASP A 479 23.74 -29.86 -27.01
N LYS A 480 22.50 -30.36 -26.87
CA LYS A 480 21.43 -29.69 -26.12
C LYS A 480 20.62 -30.72 -25.34
N ARG A 481 20.79 -30.75 -24.02
CA ARG A 481 19.95 -31.60 -23.14
C ARG A 481 18.56 -30.99 -23.04
N ILE A 482 17.61 -31.56 -23.78
CA ILE A 482 16.18 -31.27 -23.67
C ILE A 482 15.59 -32.34 -22.76
N PHE A 483 15.04 -31.94 -21.61
CA PHE A 483 14.32 -32.85 -20.72
C PHE A 483 12.81 -32.64 -20.92
N HIS A 484 12.12 -33.69 -21.34
CA HIS A 484 10.66 -33.72 -21.36
C HIS A 484 10.18 -34.38 -20.08
N PHE A 485 9.44 -33.64 -19.28
CA PHE A 485 8.71 -34.18 -18.15
C PHE A 485 7.23 -34.24 -18.47
N ALA A 486 6.65 -35.43 -18.47
CA ALA A 486 5.21 -35.63 -18.51
C ALA A 486 4.70 -35.86 -17.10
N TYR A 487 3.82 -34.98 -16.61
CA TYR A 487 3.11 -35.15 -15.36
C TYR A 487 1.62 -35.40 -15.67
N ARG A 488 1.06 -36.47 -15.18
CA ARG A 488 -0.38 -36.79 -15.25
C ARG A 488 -1.03 -36.37 -13.91
N PRO A 489 -2.31 -35.95 -13.88
CA PRO A 489 -3.36 -36.07 -14.90
C PRO A 489 -4.10 -34.74 -15.18
N ARG A 490 -4.44 -34.51 -16.41
CA ARG A 490 -5.53 -33.69 -16.93
C ARG A 490 -5.26 -32.39 -17.68
N CYS A 491 -4.03 -31.95 -17.92
CA CYS A 491 -3.79 -30.90 -18.93
C CYS A 491 -2.38 -31.05 -19.52
N TYR A 492 -2.23 -31.08 -20.84
CA TYR A 492 -0.94 -31.08 -21.49
C TYR A 492 -0.42 -29.65 -21.59
N ASN A 493 0.56 -29.32 -20.78
CA ASN A 493 1.45 -28.20 -21.03
C ASN A 493 2.79 -28.77 -21.50
N ILE A 494 3.24 -28.47 -22.71
CA ILE A 494 4.60 -28.82 -23.13
C ILE A 494 5.52 -27.78 -22.50
N LEU A 495 6.25 -28.18 -21.49
CA LEU A 495 7.28 -27.38 -20.83
C LEU A 495 8.58 -27.56 -21.63
N GLN A 496 9.02 -26.54 -22.36
CA GLN A 496 10.32 -26.55 -23.00
C GLN A 496 11.32 -25.84 -22.09
N VAL A 497 12.19 -26.61 -21.45
CA VAL A 497 13.25 -26.07 -20.59
C VAL A 497 14.52 -25.91 -21.44
N ARG A 498 14.96 -24.69 -21.67
CA ARG A 498 16.26 -24.38 -22.27
C ARG A 498 17.26 -24.05 -21.17
N THR A 499 18.35 -24.79 -21.10
CA THR A 499 19.50 -24.45 -20.27
C THR A 499 20.54 -23.74 -21.13
N GLN A 500 20.93 -22.52 -20.79
CA GLN A 500 22.06 -21.81 -21.37
C GLN A 500 23.18 -21.72 -20.34
N LEU A 501 24.38 -22.15 -20.75
CA LEU A 501 25.62 -21.91 -19.99
C LEU A 501 26.07 -20.47 -20.30
N GLN A 502 26.14 -19.65 -19.28
CA GLN A 502 26.76 -18.32 -19.33
C GLN A 502 28.29 -18.45 -19.21
N PRO A 503 29.09 -17.48 -19.71
CA PRO A 503 30.56 -17.59 -19.76
C PRO A 503 31.28 -17.69 -18.43
N PHE A 504 30.61 -17.67 -17.29
CA PHE A 504 31.20 -17.79 -15.94
C PHE A 504 30.64 -18.98 -15.13
N GLY A 505 30.13 -20.02 -15.77
CA GLY A 505 29.78 -21.28 -15.09
C GLY A 505 28.46 -21.25 -14.29
N GLN A 506 27.65 -20.22 -14.38
CA GLN A 506 26.30 -20.18 -13.82
C GLN A 506 25.28 -20.75 -14.80
N LEU A 507 24.46 -21.69 -14.31
CA LEU A 507 23.37 -22.31 -15.05
C LEU A 507 22.13 -21.39 -14.90
N SER A 508 21.73 -20.71 -15.97
CA SER A 508 20.41 -20.06 -15.99
C SER A 508 19.38 -21.00 -16.64
N VAL A 509 18.28 -21.23 -15.93
CA VAL A 509 17.13 -22.00 -16.42
C VAL A 509 16.10 -21.01 -16.92
N VAL A 510 15.90 -20.94 -18.23
CA VAL A 510 14.80 -20.16 -18.83
C VAL A 510 13.65 -21.14 -19.09
N ILE A 511 12.50 -20.90 -18.49
CA ILE A 511 11.28 -21.68 -18.69
C ILE A 511 10.38 -20.92 -19.65
N ASP A 512 10.36 -21.36 -20.91
CA ASP A 512 9.44 -20.81 -21.89
C ASP A 512 8.14 -21.63 -21.87
N PHE A 513 7.03 -20.99 -21.54
CA PHE A 513 5.70 -21.58 -21.71
C PHE A 513 5.23 -21.38 -23.14
N ILE A 514 5.29 -22.43 -23.95
CA ILE A 514 4.67 -22.43 -25.28
C ILE A 514 3.29 -23.04 -25.12
N VAL A 515 2.28 -22.21 -25.17
CA VAL A 515 0.89 -22.67 -25.36
C VAL A 515 0.72 -22.87 -26.87
N ILE A 516 0.71 -24.10 -27.32
CA ILE A 516 0.32 -24.42 -28.70
C ILE A 516 -1.22 -24.50 -28.72
N PHE A 517 -1.82 -23.60 -29.46
CA PHE A 517 -3.25 -23.59 -29.74
C PHE A 517 -3.64 -24.72 -30.71
#